data_5c90872d80ce4d0ab6a50332f770515e
#
_entry.id   5c90872d80ce4d0ab6a50332f770515e
#
_cell.length_a   1.000
_cell.length_b   1.000
_cell.length_c   1.000
_cell.angle_alpha   90.00
_cell.angle_beta   90.00
_cell.angle_gamma   90.00
#
_symmetry.space_group_name_H-M   'P 1'
#
loop_
_entity.id
_entity.type
_entity.pdbx_description
1 polymer ?
#
loop_
_entity_poly.entity_id
_entity_poly.type
_entity_poly.pdbx_seq_one_letter_code
_entity_poly.pdbx_strand_id
1 'polypeptide(L)'
;MKELRQKLLLSLFLIVLVISFGTLGYMFIEGWDLVDSLYMTIITLASVGYKEVHDLSFNGRIFTIVLIIGGVGTVAYALTSAARIIIEGELQDVFGRRRLEKKIKGLKDHYIICGYGRMGKIICKELREKNQKFVVIEKKTDLMADTEDILIIQGDATRDEVLKEVGIDNAKGLISVLPTDAENLFVVLSARGLNPHLLIVARAGEEGSEKKLLRAGADKVVSPYHIGGLRIAHTILKPAVVDFIEFATKSGNIDLQMEEITIQEASELSGLTLDECGIGRELGIIIVAIKKADGDLKFNPTFRSTIIAGDTLIALGEISKMKKLEDMAKTKKKG
;
A
#
# COMPACT_ATOMS: atom_id res chain seq x y z
N MET A 1 0.41 -9.10 -20.02
CA MET A 1 -0.01 -10.50 -20.28
C MET A 1 -0.36 -10.82 -21.72
N LYS A 2 -1.16 -10.02 -22.46
CA LYS A 2 -1.46 -10.30 -23.88
C LYS A 2 -0.21 -10.26 -24.77
N GLU A 3 0.64 -9.27 -24.62
CA GLU A 3 1.88 -9.14 -25.41
C GLU A 3 2.90 -10.27 -25.14
N LEU A 4 3.08 -10.63 -23.88
CA LEU A 4 3.97 -11.74 -23.50
C LEU A 4 3.53 -13.06 -24.12
N ARG A 5 2.24 -13.37 -23.99
CA ARG A 5 1.64 -14.55 -24.60
C ARG A 5 1.77 -14.54 -26.12
N GLN A 6 1.63 -13.38 -26.76
CA GLN A 6 1.81 -13.22 -28.20
C GLN A 6 3.26 -13.48 -28.63
N LYS A 7 4.25 -12.94 -27.91
CA LYS A 7 5.68 -13.15 -28.20
C LYS A 7 6.08 -14.62 -28.02
N LEU A 8 5.60 -15.26 -26.96
CA LEU A 8 5.83 -16.71 -26.74
C LEU A 8 5.20 -17.57 -27.83
N LEU A 9 3.95 -17.30 -28.18
CA LEU A 9 3.25 -18.02 -29.24
C LEU A 9 3.94 -17.81 -30.59
N LEU A 10 4.40 -16.60 -30.87
CA LEU A 10 5.15 -16.30 -32.09
C LEU A 10 6.48 -17.07 -32.14
N SER A 11 7.25 -17.08 -31.05
CA SER A 11 8.51 -17.81 -30.97
C SER A 11 8.31 -19.32 -31.16
N LEU A 12 7.29 -19.89 -30.52
CA LEU A 12 6.94 -21.30 -30.66
C LEU A 12 6.50 -21.62 -32.09
N PHE A 13 5.67 -20.75 -32.67
CA PHE A 13 5.23 -20.90 -34.08
C PHE A 13 6.40 -20.87 -35.06
N LEU A 14 7.36 -19.94 -34.88
CA LEU A 14 8.55 -19.87 -35.72
C LEU A 14 9.45 -21.10 -35.60
N ILE A 15 9.63 -21.66 -34.41
CA ILE A 15 10.37 -22.91 -34.20
C ILE A 15 9.70 -24.07 -34.94
N VAL A 16 8.39 -24.24 -34.77
CA VAL A 16 7.63 -25.30 -35.42
C VAL A 16 7.69 -25.16 -36.95
N LEU A 17 7.61 -23.92 -37.45
CA LEU A 17 7.71 -23.61 -38.87
C LEU A 17 9.06 -24.01 -39.44
N VAL A 18 10.17 -23.65 -38.76
CA VAL A 18 11.54 -23.97 -39.21
C VAL A 18 11.79 -25.50 -39.17
N ILE A 19 11.33 -26.19 -38.11
CA ILE A 19 11.43 -27.65 -38.02
C ILE A 19 10.65 -28.32 -39.18
N SER A 20 9.43 -27.86 -39.42
CA SER A 20 8.60 -28.39 -40.51
C SER A 20 9.25 -28.12 -41.86
N PHE A 21 9.77 -26.92 -42.09
CA PHE A 21 10.48 -26.55 -43.32
C PHE A 21 11.73 -27.41 -43.54
N GLY A 22 12.55 -27.60 -42.52
CA GLY A 22 13.74 -28.46 -42.60
C GLY A 22 13.39 -29.94 -42.90
N THR A 23 12.43 -30.49 -42.17
CA THR A 23 11.99 -31.86 -42.33
C THR A 23 11.43 -32.10 -43.74
N LEU A 24 10.48 -31.27 -44.18
CA LEU A 24 9.90 -31.39 -45.53
C LEU A 24 10.97 -31.19 -46.62
N GLY A 25 11.92 -30.24 -46.41
CA GLY A 25 12.98 -30.00 -47.35
C GLY A 25 13.87 -31.21 -47.57
N TYR A 26 14.31 -31.91 -46.52
CA TYR A 26 15.08 -33.14 -46.66
C TYR A 26 14.28 -34.27 -47.30
N MET A 27 12.98 -34.43 -46.96
CA MET A 27 12.10 -35.41 -47.60
C MET A 27 11.98 -35.18 -49.10
N PHE A 28 11.84 -33.93 -49.55
CA PHE A 28 11.66 -33.62 -50.98
C PHE A 28 13.00 -33.60 -51.78
N ILE A 29 14.10 -33.14 -51.17
CA ILE A 29 15.36 -32.97 -51.85
C ILE A 29 16.14 -34.30 -51.89
N GLU A 30 16.19 -34.97 -50.72
CA GLU A 30 17.01 -36.20 -50.55
C GLU A 30 16.19 -37.48 -50.64
N GLY A 31 14.85 -37.38 -50.61
CA GLY A 31 13.96 -38.57 -50.64
C GLY A 31 13.98 -39.38 -49.33
N TRP A 32 14.46 -38.79 -48.22
CA TRP A 32 14.56 -39.51 -46.94
C TRP A 32 13.18 -39.69 -46.28
N ASP A 33 13.09 -40.64 -45.37
CA ASP A 33 11.88 -40.81 -44.58
C ASP A 33 11.66 -39.69 -43.58
N LEU A 34 10.48 -39.66 -42.96
CA LEU A 34 10.11 -38.63 -42.02
C LEU A 34 11.03 -38.58 -40.79
N VAL A 35 11.47 -39.73 -40.29
CA VAL A 35 12.24 -39.82 -39.05
C VAL A 35 13.66 -39.33 -39.28
N ASP A 36 14.31 -39.76 -40.35
CA ASP A 36 15.67 -39.34 -40.72
C ASP A 36 15.71 -37.87 -41.07
N SER A 37 14.72 -37.35 -41.80
CA SER A 37 14.58 -35.93 -42.13
C SER A 37 14.37 -35.06 -40.91
N LEU A 38 13.52 -35.47 -39.97
CA LEU A 38 13.27 -34.76 -38.71
C LEU A 38 14.51 -34.79 -37.82
N TYR A 39 15.17 -35.95 -37.70
CA TYR A 39 16.37 -36.09 -36.91
C TYR A 39 17.49 -35.20 -37.43
N MET A 40 17.75 -35.19 -38.75
CA MET A 40 18.75 -34.30 -39.37
C MET A 40 18.42 -32.84 -39.14
N THR A 41 17.13 -32.48 -39.26
CA THR A 41 16.71 -31.08 -38.98
C THR A 41 16.98 -30.68 -37.53
N ILE A 42 16.64 -31.52 -36.56
CA ILE A 42 16.81 -31.24 -35.14
C ILE A 42 18.30 -31.12 -34.78
N ILE A 43 19.16 -32.06 -35.22
CA ILE A 43 20.61 -31.98 -34.89
C ILE A 43 21.29 -30.79 -35.54
N THR A 44 20.80 -30.35 -36.70
CA THR A 44 21.28 -29.14 -37.39
C THR A 44 20.87 -27.88 -36.64
N LEU A 45 19.59 -27.74 -36.29
CA LEU A 45 19.06 -26.56 -35.57
C LEU A 45 19.57 -26.44 -34.14
N ALA A 46 19.76 -27.58 -33.46
CA ALA A 46 20.31 -27.63 -32.11
C ALA A 46 21.86 -27.44 -32.10
N SER A 47 22.47 -27.28 -33.26
CA SER A 47 23.94 -27.13 -33.40
C SER A 47 24.73 -28.29 -32.78
N VAL A 48 24.13 -29.49 -32.73
CA VAL A 48 24.77 -30.71 -32.20
C VAL A 48 25.83 -31.23 -33.14
N GLY A 49 25.52 -31.33 -34.46
CA GLY A 49 26.47 -31.54 -35.55
C GLY A 49 27.23 -32.88 -35.49
N TYR A 50 26.57 -33.98 -35.15
CA TYR A 50 27.22 -35.31 -35.10
C TYR A 50 27.77 -35.75 -36.44
N LYS A 51 26.91 -36.26 -37.29
CA LYS A 51 27.20 -36.71 -38.64
C LYS A 51 25.92 -36.65 -39.45
N GLU A 52 26.05 -36.46 -40.76
CA GLU A 52 24.93 -36.56 -41.68
C GLU A 52 24.27 -37.95 -41.54
N VAL A 53 22.95 -38.03 -41.56
CA VAL A 53 22.20 -39.29 -41.45
C VAL A 53 22.53 -40.17 -42.66
N HIS A 54 22.53 -39.57 -43.83
CA HIS A 54 22.97 -40.15 -45.10
C HIS A 54 23.80 -39.13 -45.85
N ASP A 55 24.57 -39.59 -46.89
CA ASP A 55 25.37 -38.70 -47.73
C ASP A 55 24.46 -37.72 -48.47
N LEU A 56 24.74 -36.43 -48.29
CA LEU A 56 23.96 -35.35 -48.90
C LEU A 56 24.32 -35.13 -50.36
N SER A 57 23.30 -34.98 -51.21
CA SER A 57 23.48 -34.48 -52.56
C SER A 57 23.99 -33.05 -52.61
N PHE A 58 24.40 -32.58 -53.79
CA PHE A 58 24.78 -31.15 -53.92
C PHE A 58 23.67 -30.19 -53.52
N ASN A 59 22.40 -30.48 -53.88
CA ASN A 59 21.22 -29.70 -53.55
C ASN A 59 20.92 -29.76 -52.05
N GLY A 60 21.08 -30.91 -51.42
CA GLY A 60 20.91 -31.09 -49.99
C GLY A 60 21.92 -30.30 -49.17
N ARG A 61 23.17 -30.22 -49.61
CA ARG A 61 24.21 -29.37 -48.95
C ARG A 61 23.85 -27.90 -49.03
N ILE A 62 23.39 -27.40 -50.17
CA ILE A 62 22.94 -26.02 -50.31
C ILE A 62 21.74 -25.76 -49.39
N PHE A 63 20.77 -26.65 -49.37
CA PHE A 63 19.59 -26.56 -48.48
C PHE A 63 19.98 -26.55 -47.02
N THR A 64 20.91 -27.38 -46.59
CA THR A 64 21.44 -27.44 -45.24
C THR A 64 22.08 -26.13 -44.83
N ILE A 65 22.89 -25.48 -45.75
CA ILE A 65 23.48 -24.16 -45.49
C ILE A 65 22.40 -23.11 -45.25
N VAL A 66 21.35 -23.10 -46.09
CA VAL A 66 20.24 -22.16 -45.93
C VAL A 66 19.50 -22.40 -44.59
N LEU A 67 19.26 -23.69 -44.27
CA LEU A 67 18.62 -24.08 -43.00
C LEU A 67 19.44 -23.70 -41.79
N ILE A 68 20.78 -23.81 -41.82
CA ILE A 68 21.68 -23.39 -40.76
C ILE A 68 21.56 -21.88 -40.54
N ILE A 69 21.74 -21.08 -41.60
CA ILE A 69 21.70 -19.63 -41.49
C ILE A 69 20.36 -19.11 -40.97
N GLY A 70 19.25 -19.59 -41.54
CA GLY A 70 17.91 -19.13 -41.15
C GLY A 70 17.44 -19.75 -39.83
N GLY A 71 17.73 -21.04 -39.63
CA GLY A 71 17.27 -21.82 -38.50
C GLY A 71 17.98 -21.47 -37.19
N VAL A 72 19.29 -21.38 -37.19
CA VAL A 72 20.09 -21.00 -36.03
C VAL A 72 19.72 -19.58 -35.57
N GLY A 73 19.56 -18.65 -36.53
CA GLY A 73 19.07 -17.30 -36.21
C GLY A 73 17.69 -17.31 -35.52
N THR A 74 16.75 -18.13 -35.98
CA THR A 74 15.43 -18.27 -35.40
C THR A 74 15.46 -18.86 -33.98
N VAL A 75 16.27 -19.90 -33.77
CA VAL A 75 16.44 -20.53 -32.45
C VAL A 75 17.10 -19.54 -31.47
N ALA A 76 18.14 -18.83 -31.90
CA ALA A 76 18.79 -17.80 -31.07
C ALA A 76 17.83 -16.68 -30.67
N TYR A 77 16.99 -16.22 -31.59
CA TYR A 77 15.95 -15.23 -31.29
C TYR A 77 14.94 -15.77 -30.26
N ALA A 78 14.49 -17.01 -30.42
CA ALA A 78 13.55 -17.63 -29.49
C ALA A 78 14.13 -17.79 -28.08
N LEU A 79 15.40 -18.24 -27.97
CA LEU A 79 16.11 -18.36 -26.69
C LEU A 79 16.31 -17.00 -26.01
N THR A 80 16.72 -15.98 -26.77
CA THR A 80 16.88 -14.63 -26.25
C THR A 80 15.55 -14.06 -25.75
N SER A 81 14.47 -14.29 -26.49
CA SER A 81 13.13 -13.89 -26.10
C SER A 81 12.66 -14.60 -24.81
N ALA A 82 12.93 -15.90 -24.68
CA ALA A 82 12.63 -16.67 -23.48
C ALA A 82 13.47 -16.21 -22.27
N ALA A 83 14.77 -15.95 -22.48
CA ALA A 83 15.67 -15.45 -21.44
C ALA A 83 15.23 -14.08 -20.90
N ARG A 84 14.80 -13.16 -21.78
CA ARG A 84 14.26 -11.86 -21.35
C ARG A 84 13.06 -12.01 -20.42
N ILE A 85 12.14 -12.90 -20.74
CA ILE A 85 10.94 -13.16 -19.93
C ILE A 85 11.30 -13.64 -18.51
N ILE A 86 12.36 -14.44 -18.39
CA ILE A 86 12.85 -14.94 -17.09
C ILE A 86 13.58 -13.84 -16.33
N ILE A 87 14.43 -13.04 -17.02
CA ILE A 87 15.26 -11.99 -16.40
C ILE A 87 14.43 -10.77 -16.02
N GLU A 88 13.48 -10.35 -16.85
CA GLU A 88 12.59 -9.20 -16.58
C GLU A 88 11.58 -9.47 -15.45
N GLY A 89 11.61 -10.65 -14.82
CA GLY A 89 10.83 -10.95 -13.61
C GLY A 89 9.31 -11.05 -13.82
N GLU A 90 8.82 -10.97 -15.06
CA GLU A 90 7.37 -11.00 -15.37
C GLU A 90 6.66 -12.26 -14.83
N LEU A 91 7.40 -13.37 -14.63
CA LEU A 91 6.85 -14.57 -13.99
C LEU A 91 6.71 -14.45 -12.48
N GLN A 92 7.63 -13.72 -11.81
CA GLN A 92 7.54 -13.49 -10.36
C GLN A 92 6.37 -12.57 -10.03
N ASP A 93 6.09 -11.58 -10.88
CA ASP A 93 4.96 -10.66 -10.71
C ASP A 93 3.61 -11.37 -10.78
N VAL A 94 3.45 -12.36 -11.63
CA VAL A 94 2.18 -13.12 -11.77
C VAL A 94 1.90 -13.99 -10.54
N PHE A 95 2.90 -14.69 -10.01
CA PHE A 95 2.74 -15.52 -8.80
C PHE A 95 2.67 -14.67 -7.52
N GLY A 96 3.47 -13.62 -7.43
CA GLY A 96 3.45 -12.64 -6.34
C GLY A 96 2.09 -11.93 -6.24
N ARG A 97 1.56 -11.46 -7.36
CA ARG A 97 0.27 -10.77 -7.45
C ARG A 97 -0.90 -11.65 -6.99
N ARG A 98 -0.97 -12.92 -7.41
CA ARG A 98 -2.02 -13.86 -6.96
C ARG A 98 -1.97 -14.13 -5.46
N ARG A 99 -0.76 -14.25 -4.90
CA ARG A 99 -0.57 -14.42 -3.46
C ARG A 99 -0.96 -13.16 -2.69
N LEU A 100 -0.64 -11.99 -3.22
CA LEU A 100 -1.01 -10.69 -2.69
C LEU A 100 -2.53 -10.49 -2.71
N GLU A 101 -3.19 -10.74 -3.85
CA GLU A 101 -4.65 -10.68 -3.99
C GLU A 101 -5.36 -11.60 -2.99
N LYS A 102 -4.83 -12.82 -2.77
CA LYS A 102 -5.39 -13.75 -1.78
C LYS A 102 -5.25 -13.24 -0.34
N LYS A 103 -4.12 -12.60 -0.01
CA LYS A 103 -3.91 -11.96 1.30
C LYS A 103 -4.86 -10.78 1.50
N ILE A 104 -5.06 -9.96 0.47
CA ILE A 104 -5.92 -8.78 0.52
C ILE A 104 -7.40 -9.16 0.64
N LYS A 105 -7.86 -10.17 -0.11
CA LYS A 105 -9.24 -10.69 0.00
C LYS A 105 -9.60 -11.21 1.40
N GLY A 106 -8.60 -11.58 2.19
CA GLY A 106 -8.76 -12.00 3.59
C GLY A 106 -8.73 -10.85 4.61
N LEU A 107 -8.46 -9.61 4.18
CA LEU A 107 -8.42 -8.46 5.10
C LEU A 107 -9.82 -8.04 5.52
N LYS A 108 -9.95 -7.76 6.81
CA LYS A 108 -11.13 -7.12 7.41
C LYS A 108 -10.65 -6.08 8.40
N ASP A 109 -11.44 -5.03 8.60
CA ASP A 109 -11.14 -3.93 9.51
C ASP A 109 -9.76 -3.29 9.26
N HIS A 110 -9.40 -3.18 7.98
CA HIS A 110 -8.13 -2.62 7.55
C HIS A 110 -8.29 -1.20 7.00
N TYR A 111 -7.18 -0.48 6.88
CA TYR A 111 -7.13 0.82 6.24
C TYR A 111 -6.68 0.69 4.79
N ILE A 112 -7.25 1.50 3.90
CA ILE A 112 -6.84 1.65 2.50
C ILE A 112 -6.11 2.97 2.37
N ILE A 113 -4.89 2.95 1.84
CA ILE A 113 -4.07 4.15 1.62
C ILE A 113 -3.92 4.35 0.12
N CYS A 114 -4.49 5.43 -0.39
CA CYS A 114 -4.39 5.81 -1.80
C CYS A 114 -3.22 6.78 -2.00
N GLY A 115 -2.11 6.26 -2.55
CA GLY A 115 -0.85 6.94 -2.80
C GLY A 115 0.26 6.56 -1.82
N TYR A 116 1.43 6.16 -2.36
CA TYR A 116 2.64 5.79 -1.60
C TYR A 116 3.77 6.80 -1.79
N GLY A 117 3.41 8.07 -1.97
CA GLY A 117 4.35 9.18 -1.97
C GLY A 117 4.87 9.49 -0.56
N ARG A 118 5.48 10.67 -0.38
CA ARG A 118 6.05 11.12 0.91
C ARG A 118 5.09 10.97 2.09
N MET A 119 3.84 11.41 1.92
CA MET A 119 2.83 11.30 2.99
C MET A 119 2.37 9.87 3.21
N GLY A 120 2.10 9.13 2.14
CA GLY A 120 1.70 7.73 2.25
C GLY A 120 2.72 6.91 3.03
N LYS A 121 4.02 7.10 2.78
CA LYS A 121 5.11 6.42 3.52
C LYS A 121 5.08 6.72 5.02
N ILE A 122 4.85 7.99 5.40
CA ILE A 122 4.74 8.39 6.81
C ILE A 122 3.53 7.73 7.47
N ILE A 123 2.36 7.77 6.81
CA ILE A 123 1.13 7.17 7.31
C ILE A 123 1.28 5.65 7.47
N CYS A 124 1.88 4.97 6.48
CA CYS A 124 2.14 3.54 6.56
C CYS A 124 3.05 3.17 7.74
N LYS A 125 4.08 3.98 8.00
CA LYS A 125 4.98 3.78 9.13
C LYS A 125 4.24 3.88 10.45
N GLU A 126 3.45 4.92 10.67
CA GLU A 126 2.67 5.13 11.89
C GLU A 126 1.63 4.01 12.10
N LEU A 127 0.90 3.60 11.04
CA LEU A 127 -0.06 2.51 11.14
C LEU A 127 0.62 1.18 11.49
N ARG A 128 1.81 0.93 10.95
CA ARG A 128 2.62 -0.26 11.26
C ARG A 128 3.06 -0.26 12.71
N GLU A 129 3.59 0.84 13.22
CA GLU A 129 4.03 0.97 14.62
C GLU A 129 2.88 0.73 15.60
N LYS A 130 1.66 1.09 15.20
CA LYS A 130 0.43 0.84 15.97
C LYS A 130 -0.23 -0.52 15.65
N ASN A 131 0.44 -1.42 14.92
CA ASN A 131 -0.05 -2.75 14.53
C ASN A 131 -1.42 -2.71 13.80
N GLN A 132 -1.71 -1.64 13.06
CA GLN A 132 -2.93 -1.55 12.26
C GLN A 132 -2.75 -2.27 10.92
N LYS A 133 -3.79 -3.01 10.48
CA LYS A 133 -3.79 -3.64 9.16
C LYS A 133 -4.06 -2.59 8.10
N PHE A 134 -3.30 -2.59 7.02
CA PHE A 134 -3.53 -1.69 5.90
C PHE A 134 -3.08 -2.28 4.56
N VAL A 135 -3.60 -1.73 3.48
CA VAL A 135 -3.22 -1.98 2.09
C VAL A 135 -3.02 -0.65 1.37
N VAL A 136 -2.07 -0.61 0.47
CA VAL A 136 -1.72 0.59 -0.29
C VAL A 136 -2.11 0.40 -1.75
N ILE A 137 -2.64 1.45 -2.37
CA ILE A 137 -2.82 1.56 -3.82
C ILE A 137 -1.82 2.59 -4.33
N GLU A 138 -0.92 2.19 -5.24
CA GLU A 138 0.05 3.09 -5.87
C GLU A 138 0.07 2.85 -7.39
N LYS A 139 0.12 3.95 -8.15
CA LYS A 139 0.12 3.90 -9.62
C LYS A 139 1.54 3.70 -10.19
N LYS A 140 2.56 4.23 -9.52
CA LYS A 140 3.95 4.23 -9.97
C LYS A 140 4.72 3.04 -9.43
N THR A 141 5.32 2.26 -10.32
CA THR A 141 6.06 1.03 -9.97
C THR A 141 7.37 1.31 -9.25
N ASP A 142 8.04 2.40 -9.58
CA ASP A 142 9.33 2.81 -8.99
C ASP A 142 9.25 3.13 -7.48
N LEU A 143 8.07 3.48 -6.98
CA LEU A 143 7.84 3.72 -5.55
C LEU A 143 7.65 2.43 -4.72
N MET A 144 7.57 1.28 -5.38
CA MET A 144 7.27 -0.03 -4.76
C MET A 144 8.53 -0.86 -4.45
N ALA A 145 9.72 -0.40 -4.86
CA ALA A 145 10.97 -1.19 -4.82
C ALA A 145 11.47 -1.57 -3.40
N ASP A 146 11.09 -0.84 -2.33
CA ASP A 146 11.60 -1.03 -0.97
C ASP A 146 10.49 -1.45 0.02
N THR A 147 9.59 -2.36 -0.40
CA THR A 147 8.35 -2.58 0.37
C THR A 147 8.11 -4.04 0.78
N GLU A 148 9.17 -4.77 1.16
CA GLU A 148 9.09 -6.22 1.44
C GLU A 148 7.97 -6.65 2.42
N ASP A 149 7.51 -5.75 3.32
CA ASP A 149 6.49 -6.06 4.33
C ASP A 149 5.16 -5.31 4.17
N ILE A 150 4.96 -4.58 3.06
CA ILE A 150 3.74 -3.81 2.84
C ILE A 150 2.89 -4.45 1.75
N LEU A 151 1.60 -4.61 2.01
CA LEU A 151 0.64 -5.02 0.98
C LEU A 151 0.38 -3.83 0.05
N ILE A 152 0.97 -3.83 -1.15
CA ILE A 152 0.80 -2.77 -2.16
C ILE A 152 0.19 -3.36 -3.42
N ILE A 153 -0.89 -2.73 -3.92
CA ILE A 153 -1.45 -3.01 -5.24
C ILE A 153 -1.04 -1.90 -6.20
N GLN A 154 -0.52 -2.30 -7.36
CA GLN A 154 -0.32 -1.37 -8.47
C GLN A 154 -1.66 -1.08 -9.14
N GLY A 155 -2.13 0.15 -9.04
CA GLY A 155 -3.42 0.56 -9.62
C GLY A 155 -3.69 2.05 -9.51
N ASP A 156 -4.73 2.47 -10.21
CA ASP A 156 -5.25 3.83 -10.14
C ASP A 156 -6.42 3.85 -9.13
N ALA A 157 -6.20 4.49 -7.98
CA ALA A 157 -7.17 4.55 -6.89
C ALA A 157 -8.47 5.31 -7.25
N THR A 158 -8.47 6.05 -8.36
CA THR A 158 -9.69 6.72 -8.85
C THR A 158 -10.68 5.77 -9.52
N ARG A 159 -10.29 4.50 -9.74
CA ARG A 159 -11.12 3.48 -10.38
C ARG A 159 -11.80 2.60 -9.34
N ASP A 160 -13.09 2.44 -9.47
CA ASP A 160 -13.92 1.64 -8.55
C ASP A 160 -13.48 0.17 -8.47
N GLU A 161 -13.01 -0.40 -9.61
CA GLU A 161 -12.54 -1.79 -9.65
C GLU A 161 -11.33 -2.00 -8.73
N VAL A 162 -10.41 -1.01 -8.67
CA VAL A 162 -9.21 -1.07 -7.82
C VAL A 162 -9.58 -0.95 -6.35
N LEU A 163 -10.54 -0.07 -6.01
CA LEU A 163 -11.04 0.05 -4.64
C LEU A 163 -11.74 -1.24 -4.17
N LYS A 164 -12.49 -1.91 -5.05
CA LYS A 164 -13.09 -3.23 -4.76
C LYS A 164 -12.04 -4.32 -4.61
N GLU A 165 -10.98 -4.31 -5.42
CA GLU A 165 -9.87 -5.27 -5.34
C GLU A 165 -9.17 -5.22 -3.98
N VAL A 166 -9.07 -4.05 -3.35
CA VAL A 166 -8.50 -3.88 -2.00
C VAL A 166 -9.51 -4.09 -0.86
N GLY A 167 -10.73 -4.48 -1.17
CA GLY A 167 -11.75 -4.85 -0.18
C GLY A 167 -12.39 -3.67 0.55
N ILE A 168 -12.74 -2.60 -0.18
CA ILE A 168 -13.35 -1.39 0.38
C ILE A 168 -14.62 -1.67 1.19
N ASP A 169 -15.38 -2.71 0.83
CA ASP A 169 -16.62 -3.09 1.53
C ASP A 169 -16.38 -3.53 2.98
N ASN A 170 -15.17 -4.05 3.26
CA ASN A 170 -14.77 -4.57 4.58
C ASN A 170 -13.70 -3.70 5.25
N ALA A 171 -13.38 -2.55 4.68
CA ALA A 171 -12.38 -1.64 5.21
C ALA A 171 -12.94 -0.82 6.39
N LYS A 172 -12.08 -0.53 7.36
CA LYS A 172 -12.36 0.38 8.48
C LYS A 172 -12.26 1.84 8.09
N GLY A 173 -11.36 2.17 7.16
CA GLY A 173 -11.17 3.54 6.69
C GLY A 173 -10.34 3.62 5.44
N LEU A 174 -10.43 4.76 4.75
CA LEU A 174 -9.67 5.09 3.57
C LEU A 174 -8.97 6.45 3.76
N ILE A 175 -7.71 6.50 3.36
CA ILE A 175 -6.87 7.70 3.44
C ILE A 175 -6.40 8.04 2.04
N SER A 176 -6.88 9.15 1.47
CA SER A 176 -6.51 9.62 0.14
C SER A 176 -5.46 10.72 0.22
N VAL A 177 -4.25 10.42 -0.26
CA VAL A 177 -3.08 11.32 -0.26
C VAL A 177 -2.42 11.38 -1.64
N LEU A 178 -3.23 11.35 -2.69
CA LEU A 178 -2.80 11.46 -4.07
C LEU A 178 -2.23 12.85 -4.40
N PRO A 179 -1.47 12.99 -5.51
CA PRO A 179 -0.78 14.24 -5.84
C PRO A 179 -1.71 15.44 -6.02
N THR A 180 -2.89 15.25 -6.60
CA THR A 180 -3.82 16.34 -6.94
C THR A 180 -5.13 16.27 -6.16
N ASP A 181 -5.74 17.43 -5.90
CA ASP A 181 -7.04 17.51 -5.23
C ASP A 181 -8.17 16.92 -6.07
N ALA A 182 -8.04 16.96 -7.39
CA ALA A 182 -8.99 16.32 -8.30
C ALA A 182 -9.00 14.80 -8.13
N GLU A 183 -7.82 14.16 -8.10
CA GLU A 183 -7.71 12.72 -7.84
C GLU A 183 -8.27 12.35 -6.47
N ASN A 184 -7.93 13.13 -5.43
CA ASN A 184 -8.46 12.91 -4.08
C ASN A 184 -10.00 13.03 -4.05
N LEU A 185 -10.57 13.99 -4.80
CA LEU A 185 -12.01 14.18 -4.89
C LEU A 185 -12.70 12.98 -5.56
N PHE A 186 -12.13 12.45 -6.66
CA PHE A 186 -12.66 11.25 -7.32
C PHE A 186 -12.61 10.04 -6.38
N VAL A 187 -11.50 9.82 -5.67
CA VAL A 187 -11.39 8.72 -4.71
C VAL A 187 -12.43 8.85 -3.60
N VAL A 188 -12.66 10.05 -3.05
CA VAL A 188 -13.66 10.28 -2.01
C VAL A 188 -15.07 9.96 -2.50
N LEU A 189 -15.43 10.45 -3.71
CA LEU A 189 -16.73 10.17 -4.32
C LEU A 189 -16.97 8.68 -4.56
N SER A 190 -16.00 8.00 -5.17
CA SER A 190 -16.06 6.55 -5.40
C SER A 190 -16.13 5.76 -4.09
N ALA A 191 -15.28 6.09 -3.13
CA ALA A 191 -15.23 5.40 -1.85
C ALA A 191 -16.54 5.55 -1.06
N ARG A 192 -17.11 6.75 -1.01
CA ARG A 192 -18.40 7.00 -0.33
C ARG A 192 -19.55 6.30 -1.05
N GLY A 193 -19.54 6.26 -2.39
CA GLY A 193 -20.52 5.53 -3.20
C GLY A 193 -20.46 4.01 -3.00
N LEU A 194 -19.27 3.45 -2.83
CA LEU A 194 -19.05 2.02 -2.64
C LEU A 194 -19.31 1.59 -1.18
N ASN A 195 -18.90 2.39 -0.21
CA ASN A 195 -19.12 2.11 1.21
C ASN A 195 -19.58 3.37 1.96
N PRO A 196 -20.90 3.52 2.19
CA PRO A 196 -21.48 4.69 2.85
C PRO A 196 -21.00 4.94 4.29
N HIS A 197 -20.53 3.90 4.98
CA HIS A 197 -20.13 3.98 6.39
C HIS A 197 -18.61 4.06 6.60
N LEU A 198 -17.84 4.09 5.51
CA LEU A 198 -16.39 4.12 5.56
C LEU A 198 -15.89 5.45 6.14
N LEU A 199 -14.94 5.38 7.08
CA LEU A 199 -14.21 6.58 7.52
C LEU A 199 -13.28 7.04 6.39
N ILE A 200 -13.50 8.22 5.83
CA ILE A 200 -12.72 8.76 4.72
C ILE A 200 -11.96 10.00 5.17
N VAL A 201 -10.63 9.92 5.10
CA VAL A 201 -9.73 11.04 5.34
C VAL A 201 -9.05 11.42 4.03
N ALA A 202 -9.12 12.69 3.64
CA ALA A 202 -8.55 13.16 2.39
C ALA A 202 -7.56 14.31 2.60
N ARG A 203 -6.54 14.37 1.72
CA ARG A 203 -5.61 15.48 1.66
C ARG A 203 -6.16 16.58 0.73
N ALA A 204 -6.16 17.82 1.19
CA ALA A 204 -6.31 19.01 0.36
C ALA A 204 -4.94 19.67 0.14
N GLY A 205 -4.62 19.97 -1.12
CA GLY A 205 -3.40 20.69 -1.50
C GLY A 205 -3.62 22.18 -1.63
N GLU A 206 -4.81 22.60 -2.07
CA GLU A 206 -5.16 23.98 -2.38
C GLU A 206 -6.21 24.54 -1.42
N GLU A 207 -6.18 25.87 -1.24
CA GLU A 207 -7.19 26.58 -0.48
C GLU A 207 -8.57 26.46 -1.16
N GLY A 208 -9.58 26.14 -0.36
CA GLY A 208 -10.95 25.92 -0.87
C GLY A 208 -11.27 24.49 -1.32
N SER A 209 -10.28 23.61 -1.56
CA SER A 209 -10.50 22.21 -1.87
C SER A 209 -11.08 21.42 -0.69
N GLU A 210 -10.79 21.84 0.54
CA GLU A 210 -11.32 21.23 1.76
C GLU A 210 -12.85 21.13 1.76
N LYS A 211 -13.54 22.25 1.47
CA LYS A 211 -15.01 22.27 1.40
C LYS A 211 -15.57 21.37 0.32
N LYS A 212 -14.86 21.23 -0.82
CA LYS A 212 -15.28 20.33 -1.90
C LYS A 212 -15.15 18.87 -1.49
N LEU A 213 -14.03 18.50 -0.86
CA LEU A 213 -13.77 17.14 -0.38
C LEU A 213 -14.77 16.74 0.72
N LEU A 214 -15.10 17.62 1.67
CA LEU A 214 -16.14 17.38 2.67
C LEU A 214 -17.52 17.18 2.03
N ARG A 215 -17.89 18.01 1.06
CA ARG A 215 -19.18 17.85 0.30
C ARG A 215 -19.22 16.57 -0.51
N ALA A 216 -18.08 16.08 -0.98
CA ALA A 216 -17.97 14.82 -1.71
C ALA A 216 -18.12 13.59 -0.79
N GLY A 217 -18.10 13.79 0.53
CA GLY A 217 -18.29 12.71 1.51
C GLY A 217 -17.05 12.33 2.32
N ALA A 218 -15.97 13.13 2.31
CA ALA A 218 -14.90 12.95 3.26
C ALA A 218 -15.37 13.30 4.68
N ASP A 219 -15.03 12.48 5.67
CA ASP A 219 -15.32 12.75 7.09
C ASP A 219 -14.33 13.76 7.67
N LYS A 220 -13.08 13.72 7.19
CA LYS A 220 -12.02 14.65 7.59
C LYS A 220 -11.18 15.01 6.38
N VAL A 221 -10.76 16.29 6.35
CA VAL A 221 -9.82 16.80 5.35
C VAL A 221 -8.63 17.42 6.07
N VAL A 222 -7.44 17.12 5.57
CA VAL A 222 -6.18 17.64 6.10
C VAL A 222 -5.48 18.44 4.99
N SER A 223 -5.07 19.67 5.31
CA SER A 223 -4.34 20.57 4.42
C SER A 223 -2.88 20.72 4.87
N PRO A 224 -1.95 19.84 4.48
CA PRO A 224 -0.61 19.79 5.06
C PRO A 224 0.22 21.04 4.81
N TYR A 225 0.06 21.66 3.64
CA TYR A 225 0.77 22.89 3.31
C TYR A 225 0.33 24.06 4.19
N HIS A 226 -0.97 24.17 4.47
CA HIS A 226 -1.49 25.20 5.39
C HIS A 226 -0.99 24.94 6.81
N ILE A 227 -1.12 23.71 7.30
CA ILE A 227 -0.63 23.32 8.64
C ILE A 227 0.87 23.55 8.76
N GLY A 228 1.64 23.08 7.77
CA GLY A 228 3.10 23.27 7.75
C GLY A 228 3.53 24.73 7.67
N GLY A 229 2.85 25.52 6.83
CA GLY A 229 3.10 26.94 6.71
C GLY A 229 2.84 27.70 8.01
N LEU A 230 1.70 27.45 8.67
CA LEU A 230 1.41 28.02 10.00
C LEU A 230 2.44 27.57 11.05
N ARG A 231 2.86 26.31 11.03
CA ARG A 231 3.88 25.80 11.96
C ARG A 231 5.21 26.54 11.79
N ILE A 232 5.65 26.73 10.54
CA ILE A 232 6.87 27.50 10.24
C ILE A 232 6.74 28.94 10.73
N ALA A 233 5.62 29.60 10.42
CA ALA A 233 5.37 30.97 10.88
C ALA A 233 5.38 31.08 12.43
N HIS A 234 4.72 30.15 13.12
CA HIS A 234 4.69 30.15 14.59
C HIS A 234 6.06 29.82 15.18
N THR A 235 6.92 29.04 14.53
CA THR A 235 8.30 28.79 15.00
C THR A 235 9.10 30.09 15.05
N ILE A 236 8.84 31.05 14.16
CA ILE A 236 9.49 32.33 14.14
C ILE A 236 8.81 33.32 15.12
N LEU A 237 7.47 33.34 15.12
CA LEU A 237 6.70 34.35 15.87
C LEU A 237 6.50 34.00 17.35
N LYS A 238 6.44 32.72 17.67
CA LYS A 238 6.12 32.18 19.01
C LYS A 238 6.95 30.93 19.33
N PRO A 239 8.30 31.02 19.32
CA PRO A 239 9.17 29.84 19.46
C PRO A 239 8.88 29.04 20.73
N ALA A 240 8.78 29.69 21.87
CA ALA A 240 8.53 29.03 23.15
C ALA A 240 7.19 28.24 23.18
N VAL A 241 6.16 28.69 22.45
CA VAL A 241 4.88 27.98 22.34
C VAL A 241 5.05 26.75 21.47
N VAL A 242 5.78 26.87 20.37
CA VAL A 242 6.07 25.75 19.46
C VAL A 242 6.88 24.68 20.18
N ASP A 243 7.92 25.06 20.89
CA ASP A 243 8.79 24.19 21.70
C ASP A 243 7.96 23.46 22.78
N PHE A 244 7.08 24.20 23.48
CA PHE A 244 6.20 23.61 24.49
C PHE A 244 5.23 22.58 23.90
N ILE A 245 4.57 22.89 22.77
CA ILE A 245 3.66 21.93 22.11
C ILE A 245 4.45 20.69 21.61
N GLU A 246 5.62 20.90 21.02
CA GLU A 246 6.47 19.81 20.57
C GLU A 246 6.93 18.93 21.73
N PHE A 247 7.30 19.53 22.84
CA PHE A 247 7.64 18.87 24.09
C PHE A 247 6.46 18.06 24.64
N ALA A 248 5.25 18.63 24.66
CA ALA A 248 4.06 18.00 25.20
C ALA A 248 3.48 16.88 24.31
N THR A 249 3.88 16.80 23.00
CA THR A 249 3.33 15.84 22.04
C THR A 249 4.33 14.77 21.56
N LYS A 250 5.64 14.95 21.80
CA LYS A 250 6.67 13.96 21.45
C LYS A 250 6.71 12.79 22.45
N SER A 251 6.19 11.66 22.05
CA SER A 251 6.42 10.38 22.74
C SER A 251 7.89 9.95 22.55
N GLY A 252 8.70 9.98 23.60
CA GLY A 252 9.95 9.23 23.51
C GLY A 252 11.13 9.65 24.38
N ASN A 253 11.23 10.86 24.92
CA ASN A 253 12.44 11.25 25.68
C ASN A 253 12.24 12.19 26.86
N ILE A 254 11.02 12.50 27.26
CA ILE A 254 10.76 13.39 28.41
C ILE A 254 9.53 12.89 29.15
N ASP A 255 9.58 13.00 30.48
CA ASP A 255 8.60 12.47 31.43
C ASP A 255 7.17 13.07 31.32
N LEU A 256 6.89 13.98 30.39
CA LEU A 256 5.59 14.61 30.21
C LEU A 256 4.90 14.18 28.91
N GLN A 257 3.62 13.80 29.01
CA GLN A 257 2.79 13.39 27.89
C GLN A 257 1.38 13.98 28.00
N MET A 258 0.76 14.26 26.84
CA MET A 258 -0.65 14.63 26.76
C MET A 258 -1.46 13.42 26.30
N GLU A 259 -2.46 13.02 27.09
CA GLU A 259 -3.29 11.83 26.84
C GLU A 259 -4.78 12.13 26.92
N GLU A 260 -5.56 11.36 26.17
CA GLU A 260 -7.02 11.30 26.27
C GLU A 260 -7.43 10.11 27.14
N ILE A 261 -8.05 10.39 28.28
CA ILE A 261 -8.46 9.36 29.24
C ILE A 261 -9.98 9.41 29.42
N THR A 262 -10.65 8.35 28.95
CA THR A 262 -12.12 8.24 29.05
C THR A 262 -12.54 7.61 30.39
N ILE A 263 -13.45 8.26 31.09
CA ILE A 263 -14.00 7.85 32.37
C ILE A 263 -15.02 6.74 32.15
N GLN A 264 -14.76 5.55 32.71
CA GLN A 264 -15.70 4.43 32.65
C GLN A 264 -16.78 4.52 33.73
N GLU A 265 -17.90 3.82 33.56
CA GLU A 265 -19.00 3.78 34.52
C GLU A 265 -18.56 3.30 35.92
N ALA A 266 -17.61 2.39 35.97
CA ALA A 266 -17.04 1.85 37.19
C ALA A 266 -15.89 2.67 37.79
N SER A 267 -15.57 3.85 37.23
CA SER A 267 -14.47 4.69 37.67
C SER A 267 -14.70 5.29 39.05
N GLU A 268 -13.70 5.28 39.89
CA GLU A 268 -13.69 6.00 41.18
C GLU A 268 -13.72 7.52 41.02
N LEU A 269 -13.44 8.04 39.82
CA LEU A 269 -13.47 9.47 39.50
C LEU A 269 -14.88 9.96 39.13
N SER A 270 -15.79 9.05 38.79
CA SER A 270 -17.14 9.41 38.34
C SER A 270 -17.97 10.00 39.48
N GLY A 271 -18.53 11.19 39.23
CA GLY A 271 -19.33 11.94 40.20
C GLY A 271 -18.54 12.90 41.10
N LEU A 272 -17.19 12.86 41.05
CA LEU A 272 -16.32 13.74 41.81
C LEU A 272 -15.99 15.02 41.03
N THR A 273 -15.66 16.07 41.78
CA THR A 273 -15.05 17.28 41.20
C THR A 273 -13.54 17.09 40.99
N LEU A 274 -12.92 17.93 40.16
CA LEU A 274 -11.47 17.88 39.93
C LEU A 274 -10.65 18.12 41.22
N ASP A 275 -11.21 18.80 42.20
CA ASP A 275 -10.57 19.01 43.51
C ASP A 275 -10.66 17.72 44.38
N GLU A 276 -11.83 17.12 44.45
CA GLU A 276 -12.08 15.90 45.24
C GLU A 276 -11.29 14.70 44.75
N CYS A 277 -11.09 14.55 43.41
CA CYS A 277 -10.34 13.43 42.85
C CYS A 277 -8.81 13.56 43.00
N GLY A 278 -8.28 14.69 43.43
CA GLY A 278 -6.86 14.91 43.76
C GLY A 278 -5.90 14.87 42.57
N ILE A 279 -6.39 14.79 41.31
CA ILE A 279 -5.57 14.59 40.09
C ILE A 279 -4.46 15.65 40.00
N GLY A 280 -4.79 16.93 40.21
CA GLY A 280 -3.78 18.00 40.18
C GLY A 280 -2.84 17.99 41.38
N ARG A 281 -3.38 17.76 42.59
CA ARG A 281 -2.64 17.91 43.85
C ARG A 281 -1.77 16.68 44.15
N GLU A 282 -2.29 15.47 43.91
CA GLU A 282 -1.59 14.26 44.29
C GLU A 282 -0.76 13.66 43.15
N LEU A 283 -1.27 13.76 41.91
CA LEU A 283 -0.58 13.23 40.74
C LEU A 283 0.26 14.28 40.00
N GLY A 284 0.01 15.59 40.28
CA GLY A 284 0.67 16.66 39.53
C GLY A 284 0.28 16.73 38.05
N ILE A 285 -0.90 16.20 37.70
CA ILE A 285 -1.43 16.16 36.34
C ILE A 285 -2.33 17.38 36.12
N ILE A 286 -2.14 18.07 35.00
CA ILE A 286 -2.96 19.19 34.59
C ILE A 286 -4.09 18.68 33.68
N ILE A 287 -5.34 18.92 34.04
CA ILE A 287 -6.47 18.69 33.15
C ILE A 287 -6.67 19.92 32.26
N VAL A 288 -6.30 19.80 30.99
CA VAL A 288 -6.35 20.88 30.01
C VAL A 288 -7.77 21.13 29.54
N ALA A 289 -8.54 20.03 29.32
CA ALA A 289 -9.95 20.10 28.93
C ALA A 289 -10.71 18.84 29.36
N ILE A 290 -12.05 18.96 29.41
CA ILE A 290 -12.97 17.83 29.57
C ILE A 290 -13.89 17.83 28.35
N LYS A 291 -13.83 16.78 27.55
CA LYS A 291 -14.77 16.51 26.47
C LYS A 291 -15.93 15.70 27.04
N LYS A 292 -17.12 16.27 26.98
CA LYS A 292 -18.35 15.66 27.48
C LYS A 292 -18.82 14.53 26.53
N ALA A 293 -19.62 13.62 27.04
CA ALA A 293 -20.18 12.51 26.26
C ALA A 293 -21.03 12.98 25.05
N ASP A 294 -21.64 14.15 25.12
CA ASP A 294 -22.38 14.81 24.03
C ASP A 294 -21.47 15.50 22.99
N GLY A 295 -20.16 15.50 23.22
CA GLY A 295 -19.14 16.07 22.32
C GLY A 295 -18.74 17.50 22.67
N ASP A 296 -19.36 18.16 23.66
CA ASP A 296 -18.96 19.50 24.10
C ASP A 296 -17.57 19.47 24.76
N LEU A 297 -16.72 20.45 24.41
CA LEU A 297 -15.35 20.56 24.93
C LEU A 297 -15.22 21.71 25.89
N LYS A 298 -15.17 21.41 27.20
CA LYS A 298 -14.92 22.40 28.24
C LYS A 298 -13.43 22.62 28.43
N PHE A 299 -12.92 23.72 27.93
CA PHE A 299 -11.52 24.14 28.09
C PHE A 299 -11.25 24.75 29.46
N ASN A 300 -10.05 24.52 30.01
CA ASN A 300 -9.62 25.06 31.31
C ASN A 300 -10.68 24.81 32.40
N PRO A 301 -11.02 23.56 32.72
CA PRO A 301 -12.02 23.26 33.72
C PRO A 301 -11.55 23.74 35.09
N THR A 302 -12.49 24.29 35.87
CA THR A 302 -12.19 24.73 37.22
C THR A 302 -12.14 23.55 38.20
N PHE A 303 -11.51 23.72 39.33
CA PHE A 303 -11.45 22.73 40.42
C PHE A 303 -12.85 22.20 40.85
N ARG A 304 -13.92 22.96 40.63
CA ARG A 304 -15.33 22.60 40.89
C ARG A 304 -15.99 21.85 39.73
N SER A 305 -15.27 21.62 38.59
CA SER A 305 -15.84 20.90 37.47
C SER A 305 -16.00 19.45 37.83
N THR A 306 -17.22 18.89 37.68
CA THR A 306 -17.53 17.49 37.95
C THR A 306 -17.18 16.63 36.76
N ILE A 307 -16.58 15.47 37.04
CA ILE A 307 -16.28 14.39 36.09
C ILE A 307 -17.41 13.37 36.15
N ILE A 308 -17.94 12.96 35.02
CA ILE A 308 -18.97 11.91 34.94
C ILE A 308 -18.52 10.79 33.98
N ALA A 309 -19.14 9.62 34.13
CA ALA A 309 -18.93 8.53 33.21
C ALA A 309 -19.22 8.94 31.75
N GLY A 310 -18.38 8.52 30.82
CA GLY A 310 -18.43 8.92 29.40
C GLY A 310 -17.66 10.20 29.07
N ASP A 311 -17.25 11.01 30.06
CA ASP A 311 -16.38 12.15 29.83
C ASP A 311 -14.98 11.68 29.43
N THR A 312 -14.29 12.44 28.59
CA THR A 312 -12.88 12.23 28.24
C THR A 312 -12.05 13.39 28.77
N LEU A 313 -11.10 13.09 29.65
CA LEU A 313 -10.16 14.08 30.18
C LEU A 313 -8.98 14.22 29.19
N ILE A 314 -8.66 15.45 28.82
CA ILE A 314 -7.40 15.77 28.13
C ILE A 314 -6.41 16.19 29.20
N ALA A 315 -5.49 15.29 29.52
CA ALA A 315 -4.57 15.41 30.66
C ALA A 315 -3.13 15.62 30.17
N LEU A 316 -2.37 16.46 30.87
CA LEU A 316 -0.95 16.71 30.66
C LEU A 316 -0.19 16.38 31.94
N GLY A 317 0.75 15.45 31.90
CA GLY A 317 1.52 15.04 33.08
C GLY A 317 2.60 14.02 32.76
N GLU A 318 3.34 13.59 33.78
CA GLU A 318 4.38 12.57 33.64
C GLU A 318 3.79 11.22 33.26
N ILE A 319 4.45 10.49 32.34
CA ILE A 319 4.03 9.17 31.83
C ILE A 319 3.75 8.19 32.97
N SER A 320 4.59 8.18 33.97
CA SER A 320 4.44 7.29 35.15
C SER A 320 3.15 7.56 35.94
N LYS A 321 2.73 8.82 35.99
CA LYS A 321 1.54 9.27 36.71
C LYS A 321 0.28 9.16 35.85
N MET A 322 0.41 9.30 34.51
CA MET A 322 -0.70 9.09 33.57
C MET A 322 -1.29 7.69 33.66
N LYS A 323 -0.43 6.66 33.78
CA LYS A 323 -0.88 5.28 33.97
C LYS A 323 -1.74 5.11 35.23
N LYS A 324 -1.39 5.80 36.33
CA LYS A 324 -2.21 5.80 37.54
C LYS A 324 -3.58 6.44 37.30
N LEU A 325 -3.62 7.57 36.58
CA LEU A 325 -4.86 8.23 36.21
C LEU A 325 -5.74 7.34 35.31
N GLU A 326 -5.13 6.62 34.35
CA GLU A 326 -5.85 5.63 33.55
C GLU A 326 -6.46 4.51 34.39
N ASP A 327 -5.72 4.00 35.36
CA ASP A 327 -6.22 2.94 36.27
C ASP A 327 -7.40 3.43 37.11
N MET A 328 -7.33 4.67 37.66
CA MET A 328 -8.41 5.31 38.37
C MET A 328 -9.65 5.55 37.49
N ALA A 329 -9.43 5.86 36.20
CA ALA A 329 -10.51 6.06 35.23
C ALA A 329 -11.24 4.76 34.86
N LYS A 330 -10.60 3.60 35.05
CA LYS A 330 -11.12 2.26 34.69
C LYS A 330 -11.70 1.48 35.87
N THR A 331 -11.22 1.69 37.11
CA THR A 331 -11.48 0.82 38.26
C THR A 331 -12.31 1.50 39.36
N LYS A 332 -13.17 0.72 40.01
CA LYS A 332 -13.79 1.11 41.31
C LYS A 332 -12.75 1.06 42.40
N LYS A 333 -12.80 2.04 43.31
CA LYS A 333 -12.05 2.02 44.57
C LYS A 333 -12.32 0.68 45.28
N LYS A 334 -11.26 -0.13 45.47
CA LYS A 334 -11.34 -1.26 46.40
C LYS A 334 -11.59 -0.69 47.80
N GLY A 335 -12.79 -0.87 48.34
CA GLY A 335 -13.15 -0.49 49.67
C GLY A 335 -12.35 -1.25 50.72
#